data_d3db84b74c418de84c49f7a01493d032
#
_entry.id   d3db84b74c418de84c49f7a01493d032
#
_cell.length_a   1.000
_cell.length_b   1.000
_cell.length_c   1.000
_cell.angle_alpha   90.00
_cell.angle_beta   90.00
_cell.angle_gamma   90.00
#
_symmetry.space_group_name_H-M   'P 1'
#
loop_
_entity.id
_entity.type
_entity.pdbx_description
1 polymer ?
#
loop_
_entity_poly.entity_id
_entity_poly.type
_entity_poly.pdbx_seq_one_letter_code
_entity_poly.pdbx_strand_id
1 'polypeptide(L)'
;MSKVSIIIPIYNVKDYVNKTIDSVINQTEKDIEIILVDDGSTDGCTEICDQYKKSDKRIKVIHKKNGGLSSARNAGTEIAESEFVMYLDGDDYLRKDAVKKVLDIMKKYPCDFVQFRYKEVSNNKEENSLNENKDRIYQVKGSKKLFDNLYQLGGVAASGATKLIRKDLMKKIPFKSIRHEDEMWCSDAFQNDLTATYISDELYFYVMRENSIIHDDFNEKKEFIQ
;
A
#
# COMPACT_ATOMS: atom_id res chain seq x y z
N MET A 1 -7.92 -3.65 20.55
CA MET A 1 -6.86 -3.13 19.67
C MET A 1 -7.27 -3.43 18.25
N SER A 2 -7.11 -2.48 17.31
CA SER A 2 -7.38 -2.69 15.89
C SER A 2 -6.47 -3.80 15.33
N LYS A 3 -6.96 -4.49 14.29
CA LYS A 3 -6.22 -5.63 13.69
C LYS A 3 -5.18 -5.16 12.66
N VAL A 4 -5.50 -4.07 11.94
CA VAL A 4 -4.66 -3.51 10.88
C VAL A 4 -4.58 -2.01 11.00
N SER A 5 -3.38 -1.45 10.85
CA SER A 5 -3.15 -0.03 10.65
C SER A 5 -2.94 0.23 9.15
N ILE A 6 -3.84 1.02 8.55
CA ILE A 6 -3.73 1.42 7.15
C ILE A 6 -3.08 2.79 7.10
N ILE A 7 -1.88 2.85 6.53
CA ILE A 7 -1.03 4.04 6.46
C ILE A 7 -1.17 4.65 5.06
N ILE A 8 -1.60 5.91 5.02
CA ILE A 8 -1.85 6.65 3.78
C ILE A 8 -0.87 7.83 3.73
N PRO A 9 0.25 7.72 3.00
CA PRO A 9 1.12 8.86 2.70
C PRO A 9 0.38 9.82 1.75
N ILE A 10 0.39 11.10 2.06
CA ILE A 10 -0.34 12.14 1.34
C ILE A 10 0.62 13.29 1.03
N TYR A 11 0.77 13.63 -0.26
CA TYR A 11 1.52 14.79 -0.70
C TYR A 11 0.96 15.33 -2.02
N ASN A 12 0.30 16.48 -1.98
CA ASN A 12 -0.25 17.18 -3.15
C ASN A 12 -1.13 16.30 -4.06
N VAL A 13 -2.11 15.62 -3.46
CA VAL A 13 -3.04 14.69 -4.14
C VAL A 13 -4.51 15.05 -3.87
N LYS A 14 -4.82 16.35 -3.72
CA LYS A 14 -6.12 16.87 -3.33
C LYS A 14 -7.30 16.30 -4.11
N ASP A 15 -7.13 16.11 -5.42
CA ASP A 15 -8.21 15.65 -6.30
C ASP A 15 -8.55 14.16 -6.09
N TYR A 16 -7.69 13.41 -5.41
CA TYR A 16 -7.79 11.95 -5.22
C TYR A 16 -8.03 11.55 -3.77
N VAL A 17 -7.44 12.29 -2.82
CA VAL A 17 -7.33 11.91 -1.41
C VAL A 17 -8.67 11.58 -0.75
N ASN A 18 -9.77 12.24 -1.13
CA ASN A 18 -11.09 11.93 -0.61
C ASN A 18 -11.51 10.50 -0.96
N LYS A 19 -11.37 10.10 -2.24
CA LYS A 19 -11.70 8.75 -2.69
C LYS A 19 -10.85 7.71 -2.01
N THR A 20 -9.57 7.99 -1.81
CA THR A 20 -8.61 7.14 -1.10
C THR A 20 -9.09 6.89 0.34
N ILE A 21 -9.33 7.95 1.12
CA ILE A 21 -9.73 7.85 2.52
C ILE A 21 -11.11 7.18 2.64
N ASP A 22 -12.08 7.55 1.79
CA ASP A 22 -13.41 6.96 1.78
C ASP A 22 -13.38 5.46 1.50
N SER A 23 -12.47 4.98 0.63
CA SER A 23 -12.30 3.57 0.34
C SER A 23 -11.89 2.76 1.58
N VAL A 24 -11.15 3.39 2.51
CA VAL A 24 -10.71 2.77 3.77
C VAL A 24 -11.79 2.86 4.84
N ILE A 25 -12.44 4.01 5.00
CA ILE A 25 -13.55 4.19 5.96
C ILE A 25 -14.67 3.17 5.69
N ASN A 26 -14.93 2.91 4.39
CA ASN A 26 -16.01 2.03 3.93
C ASN A 26 -15.61 0.55 3.83
N GLN A 27 -14.44 0.14 4.30
CA GLN A 27 -14.06 -1.28 4.36
C GLN A 27 -15.08 -2.10 5.14
N THR A 28 -15.25 -3.37 4.73
CA THR A 28 -16.14 -4.33 5.44
C THR A 28 -15.59 -4.71 6.81
N GLU A 29 -14.28 -4.79 6.97
CA GLU A 29 -13.64 -4.89 8.28
C GLU A 29 -13.64 -3.50 8.94
N LYS A 30 -14.20 -3.41 10.14
CA LYS A 30 -14.32 -2.14 10.88
C LYS A 30 -13.28 -1.98 11.99
N ASP A 31 -12.62 -3.05 12.39
CA ASP A 31 -11.59 -3.04 13.42
C ASP A 31 -10.22 -2.69 12.81
N ILE A 32 -10.16 -1.48 12.27
CA ILE A 32 -8.99 -0.90 11.60
C ILE A 32 -8.58 0.43 12.23
N GLU A 33 -7.30 0.73 12.17
CA GLU A 33 -6.72 2.03 12.45
C GLU A 33 -6.33 2.68 11.11
N ILE A 34 -6.60 3.97 10.95
CA ILE A 34 -6.31 4.72 9.73
C ILE A 34 -5.31 5.82 10.09
N ILE A 35 -4.16 5.83 9.43
CA ILE A 35 -3.09 6.80 9.71
C ILE A 35 -2.83 7.61 8.45
N LEU A 36 -3.30 8.85 8.44
CA LEU A 36 -3.04 9.81 7.37
C LEU A 36 -1.71 10.52 7.68
N VAL A 37 -0.77 10.45 6.75
CA VAL A 37 0.54 11.12 6.90
C VAL A 37 0.67 12.17 5.83
N ASP A 38 0.33 13.41 6.18
CA ASP A 38 0.53 14.58 5.32
C ASP A 38 2.00 14.98 5.34
N ASP A 39 2.68 14.70 4.24
CA ASP A 39 4.12 14.95 4.05
C ASP A 39 4.39 16.36 3.55
N GLY A 40 3.73 17.36 4.15
CA GLY A 40 3.94 18.78 3.86
C GLY A 40 3.24 19.25 2.59
N SER A 41 1.99 18.83 2.38
CA SER A 41 1.17 19.27 1.25
C SER A 41 0.90 20.77 1.26
N THR A 42 0.76 21.35 0.06
CA THR A 42 0.48 22.77 -0.15
C THR A 42 -0.80 23.03 -0.96
N ASP A 43 -1.53 21.97 -1.31
CA ASP A 43 -2.70 22.00 -2.19
C ASP A 43 -4.04 21.98 -1.45
N GLY A 44 -4.04 21.90 -0.11
CA GLY A 44 -5.23 21.79 0.74
C GLY A 44 -5.49 20.38 1.28
N CYS A 45 -4.59 19.41 1.07
CA CYS A 45 -4.69 18.08 1.68
C CYS A 45 -4.64 18.13 3.20
N THR A 46 -3.88 19.08 3.78
CA THR A 46 -3.76 19.26 5.24
C THR A 46 -5.14 19.44 5.89
N GLU A 47 -5.94 20.37 5.35
CA GLU A 47 -7.29 20.66 5.84
C GLU A 47 -8.25 19.48 5.66
N ILE A 48 -8.10 18.74 4.56
CA ILE A 48 -8.88 17.53 4.29
C ILE A 48 -8.58 16.48 5.35
N CYS A 49 -7.32 16.19 5.63
CA CYS A 49 -6.91 15.24 6.66
C CYS A 49 -7.52 15.59 8.03
N ASP A 50 -7.48 16.88 8.42
CA ASP A 50 -8.04 17.34 9.69
C ASP A 50 -9.56 17.21 9.75
N GLN A 51 -10.26 17.39 8.62
CA GLN A 51 -11.71 17.19 8.55
C GLN A 51 -12.06 15.72 8.75
N TYR A 52 -11.36 14.79 8.10
CA TYR A 52 -11.57 13.35 8.28
C TYR A 52 -11.26 12.89 9.71
N LYS A 53 -10.20 13.38 10.33
CA LYS A 53 -9.87 13.10 11.74
C LYS A 53 -11.00 13.49 12.68
N LYS A 54 -11.70 14.60 12.41
CA LYS A 54 -12.85 15.05 13.23
C LYS A 54 -14.09 14.17 13.01
N SER A 55 -14.23 13.55 11.84
CA SER A 55 -15.42 12.78 11.46
C SER A 55 -15.36 11.31 11.82
N ASP A 56 -14.15 10.72 11.94
CA ASP A 56 -13.97 9.29 12.24
C ASP A 56 -12.86 9.08 13.28
N LYS A 57 -13.25 8.54 14.44
CA LYS A 57 -12.34 8.31 15.58
C LYS A 57 -11.22 7.28 15.33
N ARG A 58 -11.33 6.50 14.25
CA ARG A 58 -10.29 5.54 13.83
C ARG A 58 -9.11 6.22 13.16
N ILE A 59 -9.26 7.51 12.79
CA ILE A 59 -8.28 8.27 12.02
C ILE A 59 -7.32 8.99 12.94
N LYS A 60 -6.03 8.73 12.75
CA LYS A 60 -4.91 9.53 13.26
C LYS A 60 -4.29 10.32 12.12
N VAL A 61 -3.81 11.52 12.39
CA VAL A 61 -3.14 12.37 11.38
C VAL A 61 -1.76 12.79 11.90
N ILE A 62 -0.79 12.69 11.03
CA ILE A 62 0.56 13.25 11.20
C ILE A 62 0.74 14.32 10.13
N HIS A 63 1.07 15.55 10.54
CA HIS A 63 1.58 16.58 9.65
C HIS A 63 3.09 16.67 9.84
N LYS A 64 3.87 16.59 8.78
CA LYS A 64 5.32 16.69 8.83
C LYS A 64 5.88 17.50 7.66
N LYS A 65 7.10 17.99 7.81
CA LYS A 65 7.85 18.57 6.68
C LYS A 65 8.08 17.47 5.64
N ASN A 66 7.96 17.82 4.35
CA ASN A 66 8.19 16.89 3.25
C ASN A 66 9.55 16.18 3.40
N GLY A 67 9.50 14.87 3.37
CA GLY A 67 10.64 13.97 3.47
C GLY A 67 10.54 12.80 2.49
N GLY A 68 9.52 12.82 1.62
CA GLY A 68 9.26 11.80 0.60
C GLY A 68 8.51 10.57 1.11
N LEU A 69 8.10 9.73 0.17
CA LEU A 69 7.20 8.59 0.36
C LEU A 69 7.67 7.63 1.46
N SER A 70 8.94 7.22 1.42
CA SER A 70 9.56 6.35 2.46
C SER A 70 9.44 6.95 3.84
N SER A 71 9.73 8.24 3.97
CA SER A 71 9.68 8.97 5.24
C SER A 71 8.25 9.03 5.79
N ALA A 72 7.26 9.24 4.92
CA ALA A 72 5.85 9.27 5.30
C ALA A 72 5.36 7.88 5.73
N ARG A 73 5.67 6.82 4.96
CA ARG A 73 5.31 5.43 5.32
C ARG A 73 5.95 5.02 6.65
N ASN A 74 7.23 5.33 6.88
CA ASN A 74 7.92 5.01 8.13
C ASN A 74 7.33 5.78 9.32
N ALA A 75 7.00 7.06 9.16
CA ALA A 75 6.37 7.85 10.21
C ALA A 75 5.00 7.27 10.63
N GLY A 76 4.20 6.82 9.66
CA GLY A 76 2.94 6.13 9.94
C GLY A 76 3.16 4.78 10.65
N THR A 77 4.16 4.01 10.23
CA THR A 77 4.51 2.72 10.84
C THR A 77 4.93 2.87 12.30
N GLU A 78 5.62 3.94 12.63
CA GLU A 78 6.10 4.19 14.01
C GLU A 78 4.96 4.36 15.00
N ILE A 79 3.87 5.05 14.62
CA ILE A 79 2.71 5.28 15.50
C ILE A 79 1.62 4.22 15.37
N ALA A 80 1.75 3.27 14.43
CA ALA A 80 0.81 2.18 14.24
C ALA A 80 0.71 1.31 15.50
N GLU A 81 -0.51 1.02 15.95
CA GLU A 81 -0.75 0.23 17.15
C GLU A 81 -1.16 -1.22 16.86
N SER A 82 -1.60 -1.50 15.62
CA SER A 82 -2.05 -2.83 15.19
C SER A 82 -0.90 -3.82 15.01
N GLU A 83 -1.21 -5.11 14.96
CA GLU A 83 -0.24 -6.18 14.67
C GLU A 83 0.25 -6.13 13.22
N PHE A 84 -0.63 -5.74 12.30
CA PHE A 84 -0.35 -5.67 10.87
C PHE A 84 -0.45 -4.24 10.36
N VAL A 85 0.29 -3.95 9.28
CA VAL A 85 0.23 -2.69 8.54
C VAL A 85 -0.08 -2.96 7.06
N MET A 86 -0.80 -2.03 6.45
CA MET A 86 -0.99 -1.91 5.01
C MET A 86 -0.65 -0.48 4.60
N TYR A 87 -0.11 -0.31 3.40
CA TYR A 87 0.10 1.00 2.80
C TYR A 87 -0.88 1.21 1.66
N LEU A 88 -1.38 2.44 1.52
CA LEU A 88 -2.25 2.86 0.43
C LEU A 88 -1.80 4.23 -0.02
N ASP A 89 -1.37 4.36 -1.26
CA ASP A 89 -0.93 5.64 -1.81
C ASP A 89 -2.12 6.62 -1.92
N GLY A 90 -1.86 7.91 -1.68
CA GLY A 90 -2.90 8.92 -1.46
C GLY A 90 -3.75 9.26 -2.70
N ASP A 91 -3.44 8.67 -3.85
CA ASP A 91 -4.12 8.81 -5.14
C ASP A 91 -4.82 7.53 -5.62
N ASP A 92 -4.68 6.43 -4.86
CA ASP A 92 -5.24 5.11 -5.16
C ASP A 92 -6.41 4.74 -4.22
N TYR A 93 -7.02 3.58 -4.40
CA TYR A 93 -8.08 3.13 -3.52
C TYR A 93 -8.18 1.61 -3.41
N LEU A 94 -8.80 1.13 -2.31
CA LEU A 94 -8.97 -0.29 -2.02
C LEU A 94 -10.34 -0.81 -2.45
N ARG A 95 -10.39 -2.08 -2.83
CA ARG A 95 -11.65 -2.82 -2.95
C ARG A 95 -12.33 -2.90 -1.56
N LYS A 96 -13.67 -2.80 -1.54
CA LYS A 96 -14.47 -2.70 -0.31
C LYS A 96 -14.23 -3.81 0.73
N ASP A 97 -13.82 -5.00 0.29
CA ASP A 97 -13.58 -6.17 1.14
C ASP A 97 -12.09 -6.50 1.30
N ALA A 98 -11.19 -5.64 0.80
CA ALA A 98 -9.75 -5.91 0.73
C ALA A 98 -9.16 -6.29 2.09
N VAL A 99 -9.40 -5.46 3.11
CA VAL A 99 -8.84 -5.67 4.46
C VAL A 99 -9.35 -6.98 5.08
N LYS A 100 -10.65 -7.25 4.95
CA LYS A 100 -11.22 -8.51 5.45
C LYS A 100 -10.59 -9.72 4.76
N LYS A 101 -10.47 -9.68 3.42
CA LYS A 101 -9.91 -10.78 2.62
C LYS A 101 -8.48 -11.10 3.05
N VAL A 102 -7.60 -10.10 3.15
CA VAL A 102 -6.20 -10.34 3.52
C VAL A 102 -6.03 -10.82 4.96
N LEU A 103 -6.88 -10.36 5.89
CA LEU A 103 -6.89 -10.87 7.27
C LEU A 103 -7.34 -12.32 7.35
N ASP A 104 -8.39 -12.69 6.61
CA ASP A 104 -8.87 -14.08 6.54
C ASP A 104 -7.76 -15.01 5.97
N ILE A 105 -7.01 -14.53 4.96
CA ILE A 105 -5.85 -15.24 4.40
C ILE A 105 -4.73 -15.36 5.43
N MET A 106 -4.34 -14.27 6.10
CA MET A 106 -3.30 -14.27 7.13
C MET A 106 -3.64 -15.24 8.27
N LYS A 107 -4.91 -15.30 8.66
CA LYS A 107 -5.39 -16.23 9.69
C LYS A 107 -5.33 -17.69 9.24
N LYS A 108 -5.71 -17.97 7.98
CA LYS A 108 -5.74 -19.33 7.42
C LYS A 108 -4.34 -19.86 7.08
N TYR A 109 -3.47 -18.97 6.64
CA TYR A 109 -2.11 -19.24 6.20
C TYR A 109 -1.14 -18.29 6.91
N PRO A 110 -0.79 -18.54 8.19
CA PRO A 110 0.10 -17.67 8.95
C PRO A 110 1.43 -17.42 8.20
N CYS A 111 1.80 -16.16 8.05
CA CYS A 111 2.98 -15.75 7.30
C CYS A 111 3.48 -14.36 7.77
N ASP A 112 4.60 -13.91 7.22
CA ASP A 112 5.15 -12.58 7.53
C ASP A 112 4.45 -11.48 6.75
N PHE A 113 4.00 -11.79 5.52
CA PHE A 113 3.15 -10.91 4.74
C PHE A 113 2.23 -11.66 3.77
N VAL A 114 1.08 -11.05 3.46
CA VAL A 114 0.18 -11.46 2.36
C VAL A 114 0.35 -10.48 1.22
N GLN A 115 0.65 -10.98 0.03
CA GLN A 115 0.75 -10.23 -1.22
C GLN A 115 -0.52 -10.44 -2.05
N PHE A 116 -1.09 -9.36 -2.57
CA PHE A 116 -2.24 -9.36 -3.48
C PHE A 116 -1.95 -8.55 -4.75
N ARG A 117 -2.89 -8.53 -5.70
CA ARG A 117 -2.72 -7.82 -6.96
C ARG A 117 -3.38 -6.45 -6.93
N TYR A 118 -2.94 -5.59 -7.84
CA TYR A 118 -3.64 -4.36 -8.18
C TYR A 118 -4.28 -4.46 -9.56
N LYS A 119 -5.21 -3.58 -9.83
CA LYS A 119 -5.82 -3.33 -11.13
C LYS A 119 -5.58 -1.86 -11.49
N GLU A 120 -5.10 -1.62 -12.71
CA GLU A 120 -5.01 -0.27 -13.26
C GLU A 120 -6.40 0.22 -13.64
N VAL A 121 -6.72 1.46 -13.23
CA VAL A 121 -8.00 2.09 -13.50
C VAL A 121 -7.78 3.52 -14.02
N SER A 122 -8.59 3.93 -14.99
CA SER A 122 -8.58 5.33 -15.44
C SER A 122 -9.48 6.18 -14.53
N ASN A 123 -9.14 7.46 -14.36
CA ASN A 123 -9.84 8.41 -13.48
C ASN A 123 -11.38 8.49 -13.69
N ASN A 124 -11.90 8.07 -14.85
CA ASN A 124 -13.27 8.30 -15.29
C ASN A 124 -14.14 7.04 -15.36
N LYS A 125 -13.69 5.89 -14.87
CA LYS A 125 -14.49 4.66 -14.91
C LYS A 125 -14.63 4.05 -13.53
N GLU A 126 -15.86 4.04 -13.01
CA GLU A 126 -16.25 3.08 -11.97
C GLU A 126 -16.24 1.68 -12.58
N GLU A 127 -15.22 0.91 -12.30
CA GLU A 127 -15.18 -0.49 -12.72
C GLU A 127 -15.61 -1.41 -11.57
N ASN A 128 -16.87 -1.83 -11.62
CA ASN A 128 -17.43 -2.90 -10.79
C ASN A 128 -17.14 -4.31 -11.33
N SER A 129 -16.22 -4.47 -12.26
CA SER A 129 -15.92 -5.80 -12.80
C SER A 129 -15.03 -6.59 -11.85
N LEU A 130 -15.64 -7.43 -11.04
CA LEU A 130 -14.98 -8.53 -10.37
C LEU A 130 -14.50 -9.50 -11.46
N ASN A 131 -13.20 -9.53 -11.74
CA ASN A 131 -12.62 -10.62 -12.49
C ASN A 131 -12.72 -11.87 -11.61
N GLU A 132 -13.59 -12.82 -12.00
CA GLU A 132 -13.68 -14.18 -11.44
C GLU A 132 -12.44 -15.00 -11.82
N ASN A 133 -11.25 -14.50 -11.53
CA ASN A 133 -10.06 -15.32 -11.56
C ASN A 133 -10.13 -16.26 -10.36
N LYS A 134 -10.16 -17.57 -10.65
CA LYS A 134 -10.11 -18.61 -9.60
C LYS A 134 -9.04 -18.25 -8.59
N ASP A 135 -9.44 -18.06 -7.36
CA ASP A 135 -8.58 -17.73 -6.21
C ASP A 135 -7.36 -18.65 -6.19
N ARG A 136 -6.25 -18.17 -6.70
CA ARG A 136 -4.98 -18.88 -6.60
C ARG A 136 -4.28 -18.38 -5.34
N ILE A 137 -3.98 -19.31 -4.44
CA ILE A 137 -3.27 -19.04 -3.19
C ILE A 137 -2.00 -19.86 -3.19
N TYR A 138 -0.89 -19.19 -2.98
CA TYR A 138 0.43 -19.82 -2.90
C TYR A 138 1.15 -19.36 -1.63
N GLN A 139 1.62 -20.31 -0.82
CA GLN A 139 2.51 -20.01 0.29
C GLN A 139 3.93 -20.40 -0.06
N VAL A 140 4.85 -19.48 0.20
CA VAL A 140 6.28 -19.61 -0.13
C VAL A 140 7.10 -19.32 1.11
N LYS A 141 8.10 -20.13 1.37
CA LYS A 141 9.05 -19.94 2.47
C LYS A 141 10.49 -19.97 1.95
N GLY A 142 11.30 -19.05 2.48
CA GLY A 142 12.73 -18.94 2.25
C GLY A 142 13.12 -17.99 1.11
N SER A 143 14.24 -17.32 1.28
CA SER A 143 14.75 -16.22 0.46
C SER A 143 14.75 -16.51 -1.04
N LYS A 144 15.36 -17.62 -1.46
CA LYS A 144 15.45 -17.96 -2.89
C LYS A 144 14.09 -18.14 -3.53
N LYS A 145 13.15 -18.83 -2.86
CA LYS A 145 11.81 -19.05 -3.39
C LYS A 145 10.99 -17.77 -3.45
N LEU A 146 11.21 -16.86 -2.51
CA LEU A 146 10.56 -15.53 -2.53
C LEU A 146 11.00 -14.73 -3.77
N PHE A 147 12.29 -14.69 -4.08
CA PHE A 147 12.80 -14.05 -5.30
C PHE A 147 12.28 -14.71 -6.56
N ASP A 148 12.36 -16.04 -6.67
CA ASP A 148 11.91 -16.77 -7.85
C ASP A 148 10.41 -16.50 -8.14
N ASN A 149 9.58 -16.40 -7.10
CA ASN A 149 8.15 -16.12 -7.25
C ASN A 149 7.83 -14.66 -7.58
N LEU A 150 8.65 -13.69 -7.17
CA LEU A 150 8.50 -12.29 -7.58
C LEU A 150 8.42 -12.13 -9.09
N TYR A 151 9.29 -12.83 -9.82
CA TYR A 151 9.33 -12.79 -11.27
C TYR A 151 8.19 -13.58 -11.93
N GLN A 152 7.82 -14.72 -11.36
CA GLN A 152 6.77 -15.59 -11.92
C GLN A 152 5.35 -15.01 -11.77
N LEU A 153 5.11 -14.17 -10.77
CA LEU A 153 3.80 -13.55 -10.50
C LEU A 153 3.62 -12.19 -11.17
N GLY A 154 4.53 -11.81 -12.05
CA GLY A 154 4.35 -10.66 -12.94
C GLY A 154 4.57 -9.31 -12.29
N GLY A 155 5.75 -9.04 -11.71
CA GLY A 155 6.22 -7.69 -11.35
C GLY A 155 5.47 -6.94 -10.22
N VAL A 156 4.26 -7.36 -9.91
CA VAL A 156 3.39 -6.77 -8.88
C VAL A 156 3.95 -6.93 -7.47
N ALA A 157 4.87 -7.84 -7.31
CA ALA A 157 5.37 -8.24 -6.00
C ALA A 157 6.31 -7.22 -5.34
N ALA A 158 6.84 -6.24 -6.07
CA ALA A 158 7.73 -5.23 -5.51
C ALA A 158 6.96 -4.15 -4.72
N SER A 159 5.74 -3.78 -5.14
CA SER A 159 5.02 -2.67 -4.50
C SER A 159 4.74 -2.89 -2.99
N GLY A 160 5.11 -1.93 -2.17
CA GLY A 160 4.80 -1.89 -0.74
C GLY A 160 3.29 -1.76 -0.47
N ALA A 161 2.56 -1.12 -1.39
CA ALA A 161 1.13 -0.86 -1.26
C ALA A 161 0.24 -2.10 -1.47
N THR A 162 0.76 -3.17 -2.06
CA THR A 162 0.00 -4.40 -2.33
C THR A 162 0.21 -5.51 -1.32
N LYS A 163 0.48 -5.14 -0.06
CA LYS A 163 0.80 -6.10 1.01
C LYS A 163 0.06 -5.80 2.32
N LEU A 164 -0.33 -6.89 3.01
CA LEU A 164 -0.54 -6.86 4.46
C LEU A 164 0.73 -7.42 5.11
N ILE A 165 1.39 -6.64 5.96
CA ILE A 165 2.72 -6.99 6.51
C ILE A 165 2.66 -6.99 8.03
N ARG A 166 3.37 -7.90 8.69
CA ARG A 166 3.61 -7.80 10.12
C ARG A 166 4.34 -6.50 10.46
N LYS A 167 3.82 -5.74 11.40
CA LYS A 167 4.42 -4.46 11.81
C LYS A 167 5.84 -4.60 12.33
N ASP A 168 6.14 -5.68 13.07
CA ASP A 168 7.48 -5.95 13.60
C ASP A 168 8.51 -6.14 12.48
N LEU A 169 8.12 -6.75 11.35
CA LEU A 169 8.98 -6.85 10.16
C LEU A 169 9.27 -5.46 9.58
N MET A 170 8.25 -4.59 9.48
CA MET A 170 8.44 -3.22 8.98
C MET A 170 9.30 -2.36 9.90
N LYS A 171 9.19 -2.56 11.23
CA LYS A 171 10.08 -1.89 12.19
C LYS A 171 11.52 -2.38 12.11
N LYS A 172 11.73 -3.66 11.82
CA LYS A 172 13.06 -4.26 11.63
C LYS A 172 13.70 -3.82 10.31
N ILE A 173 12.91 -3.71 9.26
CA ILE A 173 13.35 -3.37 7.90
C ILE A 173 12.49 -2.19 7.40
N PRO A 174 12.80 -0.94 7.79
CA PRO A 174 12.06 0.23 7.34
C PRO A 174 12.37 0.55 5.87
N PHE A 175 11.49 1.31 5.21
CA PHE A 175 11.78 1.84 3.88
C PHE A 175 12.98 2.79 3.92
N LYS A 176 13.88 2.64 2.96
CA LYS A 176 15.03 3.54 2.76
C LYS A 176 14.61 4.74 1.90
N SER A 177 15.15 5.93 2.17
CA SER A 177 14.90 7.15 1.38
C SER A 177 15.71 7.12 0.08
N ILE A 178 15.30 6.27 -0.85
CA ILE A 178 15.90 6.11 -2.18
C ILE A 178 14.78 5.97 -3.22
N ARG A 179 15.13 6.17 -4.49
CA ARG A 179 14.22 5.82 -5.60
C ARG A 179 14.04 4.31 -5.66
N HIS A 180 12.85 3.81 -5.98
CA HIS A 180 12.50 2.38 -5.96
C HIS A 180 12.66 1.74 -4.55
N GLU A 181 12.20 2.45 -3.53
CA GLU A 181 12.26 2.02 -2.14
C GLU A 181 11.56 0.68 -1.89
N ASP A 182 10.51 0.39 -2.66
CA ASP A 182 9.73 -0.85 -2.57
C ASP A 182 10.55 -2.07 -3.04
N GLU A 183 11.28 -1.93 -4.15
CA GLU A 183 12.17 -2.97 -4.67
C GLU A 183 13.33 -3.22 -3.70
N MET A 184 13.89 -2.15 -3.14
CA MET A 184 14.94 -2.24 -2.14
C MET A 184 14.42 -2.90 -0.86
N TRP A 185 13.22 -2.53 -0.41
CA TRP A 185 12.60 -3.19 0.74
C TRP A 185 12.43 -4.70 0.50
N CYS A 186 11.95 -5.11 -0.66
CA CYS A 186 11.85 -6.52 -1.04
C CYS A 186 13.22 -7.21 -1.04
N SER A 187 14.25 -6.55 -1.57
CA SER A 187 15.62 -7.08 -1.56
C SER A 187 16.14 -7.31 -0.15
N ASP A 188 15.97 -6.34 0.75
CA ASP A 188 16.41 -6.46 2.15
C ASP A 188 15.57 -7.50 2.91
N ALA A 189 14.25 -7.51 2.71
CA ALA A 189 13.34 -8.43 3.39
C ALA A 189 13.65 -9.88 2.99
N PHE A 190 13.86 -10.14 1.70
CA PHE A 190 14.05 -11.51 1.18
C PHE A 190 15.42 -12.12 1.50
N GLN A 191 16.33 -11.36 2.11
CA GLN A 191 17.53 -11.92 2.72
C GLN A 191 17.23 -12.64 4.06
N ASN A 192 16.02 -12.46 4.58
CA ASN A 192 15.58 -13.14 5.80
C ASN A 192 14.75 -14.39 5.45
N ASP A 193 14.71 -15.38 6.37
CA ASP A 193 13.90 -16.59 6.19
C ASP A 193 12.42 -16.31 6.43
N LEU A 194 11.79 -15.57 5.51
CA LEU A 194 10.40 -15.15 5.59
C LEU A 194 9.46 -16.17 4.93
N THR A 195 8.22 -16.14 5.37
CA THR A 195 7.09 -16.82 4.73
C THR A 195 6.14 -15.80 4.15
N ALA A 196 5.76 -15.95 2.88
CA ALA A 196 4.77 -15.11 2.23
C ALA A 196 3.61 -15.93 1.69
N THR A 197 2.41 -15.35 1.70
CA THR A 197 1.24 -15.91 1.02
C THR A 197 0.81 -14.99 -0.09
N TYR A 198 0.75 -15.50 -1.32
CA TYR A 198 0.32 -14.76 -2.51
C TYR A 198 -1.11 -15.14 -2.85
N ILE A 199 -1.93 -14.13 -3.18
CA ILE A 199 -3.29 -14.32 -3.67
C ILE A 199 -3.48 -13.59 -4.99
N SER A 200 -4.28 -14.17 -5.90
CA SER A 200 -4.55 -13.60 -7.21
C SER A 200 -5.62 -12.50 -7.21
N ASP A 201 -6.19 -12.21 -6.07
CA ASP A 201 -7.21 -11.18 -5.91
C ASP A 201 -6.66 -9.78 -6.23
N GLU A 202 -7.40 -9.02 -7.04
CA GLU A 202 -7.18 -7.60 -7.29
C GLU A 202 -7.90 -6.81 -6.19
N LEU A 203 -7.15 -6.41 -5.17
CA LEU A 203 -7.69 -5.72 -3.98
C LEU A 203 -7.36 -4.23 -3.94
N TYR A 204 -6.48 -3.78 -4.81
CA TYR A 204 -5.97 -2.43 -4.91
C TYR A 204 -6.26 -1.88 -6.30
N PHE A 205 -6.71 -0.64 -6.40
CA PHE A 205 -6.97 0.05 -7.65
C PHE A 205 -5.94 1.17 -7.83
N TYR A 206 -5.03 0.94 -8.76
CA TYR A 206 -4.01 1.91 -9.16
C TYR A 206 -4.59 2.90 -10.16
N VAL A 207 -4.63 4.18 -9.78
CA VAL A 207 -5.21 5.24 -10.61
C VAL A 207 -4.19 5.78 -11.60
N MET A 208 -4.41 5.53 -12.89
CA MET A 208 -3.59 6.06 -13.97
C MET A 208 -3.80 7.57 -14.11
N ARG A 209 -2.76 8.37 -13.88
CA ARG A 209 -2.78 9.83 -14.04
C ARG A 209 -1.60 10.30 -14.91
N GLU A 210 -1.77 11.41 -15.61
CA GLU A 210 -0.80 11.95 -16.57
C GLU A 210 0.55 12.33 -15.91
N ASN A 211 0.54 12.70 -14.63
CA ASN A 211 1.73 13.11 -13.86
C ASN A 211 2.18 12.05 -12.84
N SER A 212 2.01 10.77 -13.15
CA SER A 212 2.52 9.68 -12.30
C SER A 212 4.05 9.59 -12.40
N ILE A 213 4.74 9.37 -11.28
CA ILE A 213 6.21 9.21 -11.20
C ILE A 213 6.73 8.15 -12.20
N ILE A 214 5.92 7.12 -12.49
CA ILE A 214 6.26 6.06 -13.46
C ILE A 214 6.31 6.59 -14.90
N HIS A 215 5.52 7.62 -15.25
CA HIS A 215 5.55 8.22 -16.61
C HIS A 215 6.76 9.11 -16.86
N ASP A 216 7.30 9.77 -15.85
CA ASP A 216 8.51 10.60 -15.98
C ASP A 216 9.74 9.75 -16.34
N ASP A 217 9.85 8.54 -15.79
CA ASP A 217 10.95 7.60 -16.11
C ASP A 217 10.96 7.13 -17.57
N PHE A 218 9.80 7.05 -18.22
CA PHE A 218 9.72 6.65 -19.64
C PHE A 218 10.14 7.76 -20.60
N ASN A 219 9.95 9.02 -20.22
CA ASN A 219 10.34 10.17 -21.04
C ASN A 219 11.84 10.46 -20.93
N GLU A 220 12.45 10.36 -19.75
CA GLU A 220 13.90 10.50 -19.59
C GLU A 220 14.68 9.40 -20.34
N LYS A 221 14.18 8.16 -20.38
CA LYS A 221 14.84 7.08 -21.15
C LYS A 221 14.77 7.25 -22.66
N LYS A 222 13.83 8.03 -23.21
CA LYS A 222 13.77 8.33 -24.64
C LYS A 222 14.82 9.33 -25.08
N GLU A 223 15.31 10.20 -24.20
CA GLU A 223 16.38 11.17 -24.52
C GLU A 223 17.77 10.54 -24.52
N PHE A 224 17.97 9.37 -23.92
CA PHE A 224 19.26 8.66 -23.90
C PHE A 224 19.46 7.65 -25.06
N ILE A 225 18.49 7.48 -25.96
CA ILE A 225 18.53 6.50 -27.07
C ILE A 225 18.52 7.22 -28.45
N GLN A 226 18.87 8.51 -28.52
CA GLN A 226 19.14 9.22 -29.78
C GLN A 226 20.62 9.45 -30.02
#